data_6310add8ffb6fd3a1baf2d85e63e9f6f
#
_entry.id   6310add8ffb6fd3a1baf2d85e63e9f6f
#
_cell.length_a   1.000
_cell.length_b   1.000
_cell.length_c   1.000
_cell.angle_alpha   90.00
_cell.angle_beta   90.00
_cell.angle_gamma   90.00
#
_symmetry.space_group_name_H-M   'P 1'
#
loop_
_entity.id
_entity.type
_entity.pdbx_description
1 polymer ?
#
loop_
_entity_poly.entity_id
_entity_poly.type
_entity_poly.pdbx_seq_one_letter_code
_entity_poly.pdbx_strand_id
1 'polypeptide(L)'
;MWSLLLRSAKSIVQEPLTHLRYISNTGGRIPQANLDELRRLLEPAGTKIYLMYGLTEAFRSTYLAPEEIHRGTECIGKAIPDTEIMVINKRGEECAPGEVGELVHRGPTVAMGYWGKEEATRKAYRPNPLAPPELLDVERVVYSGDNVRRDEEGFIYFVGREDAMIKSQGYRMSPEEVENLLIGSGRVHEACAFGVPDPDLGHQVVAVVSLKSDGEGVIDEIREYAVKNGPPYMVPKEILIQDELSKTGSGKIDRKGISNAYANR
;
A
#
# COMPACT_ATOMS: atom_id res chain seq x y z
N MET A 1 -8.19 5.07 -10.54
CA MET A 1 -9.62 5.44 -10.58
C MET A 1 -9.88 6.75 -9.84
N TRP A 2 -9.66 6.86 -8.53
CA TRP A 2 -9.95 8.10 -7.76
C TRP A 2 -9.23 9.33 -8.31
N SER A 3 -7.97 9.23 -8.69
CA SER A 3 -7.22 10.34 -9.29
C SER A 3 -7.87 10.87 -10.59
N LEU A 4 -8.44 9.98 -11.41
CA LEU A 4 -9.18 10.39 -12.62
C LEU A 4 -10.49 11.06 -12.25
N LEU A 5 -11.23 10.51 -11.28
CA LEU A 5 -12.48 11.11 -10.80
C LEU A 5 -12.24 12.50 -10.20
N LEU A 6 -11.20 12.67 -9.41
CA LEU A 6 -10.85 13.95 -8.80
C LEU A 6 -10.46 15.00 -9.85
N ARG A 7 -9.76 14.62 -10.93
CA ARG A 7 -9.51 15.55 -12.05
C ARG A 7 -10.80 16.06 -12.71
N SER A 8 -11.81 15.18 -12.80
CA SER A 8 -13.11 15.51 -13.41
C SER A 8 -14.12 16.00 -12.38
N ALA A 9 -13.78 16.05 -11.09
CA ALA A 9 -14.71 16.31 -10.00
C ALA A 9 -15.42 17.66 -10.12
N LYS A 10 -14.75 18.69 -10.64
CA LYS A 10 -15.36 20.01 -10.87
C LYS A 10 -16.55 19.96 -11.82
N SER A 11 -16.61 18.97 -12.72
CA SER A 11 -17.72 18.77 -13.65
C SER A 11 -18.75 17.76 -13.14
N ILE A 12 -18.34 16.86 -12.22
CA ILE A 12 -19.22 15.77 -11.72
C ILE A 12 -19.98 16.20 -10.47
N VAL A 13 -19.40 17.05 -9.63
CA VAL A 13 -19.98 17.47 -8.32
C VAL A 13 -20.48 18.90 -8.42
N GLN A 14 -21.29 19.22 -9.45
CA GLN A 14 -22.02 20.49 -9.51
C GLN A 14 -23.26 20.49 -8.57
N GLU A 15 -23.79 19.29 -8.31
CA GLU A 15 -24.91 19.08 -7.40
C GLU A 15 -24.48 18.15 -6.25
N PRO A 16 -25.00 18.36 -5.03
CA PRO A 16 -24.71 17.47 -3.90
C PRO A 16 -25.16 16.05 -4.21
N LEU A 17 -24.27 15.07 -4.01
CA LEU A 17 -24.55 13.63 -4.22
C LEU A 17 -25.38 13.07 -3.03
N THR A 18 -26.56 13.63 -2.79
CA THR A 18 -27.40 13.38 -1.62
C THR A 18 -27.85 11.93 -1.44
N HIS A 19 -27.83 11.13 -2.52
CA HIS A 19 -28.20 9.71 -2.49
C HIS A 19 -27.01 8.76 -2.38
N LEU A 20 -25.78 9.25 -2.49
CA LEU A 20 -24.58 8.45 -2.35
C LEU A 20 -24.26 8.22 -0.86
N ARG A 21 -24.56 7.03 -0.36
CA ARG A 21 -24.38 6.70 1.07
C ARG A 21 -22.94 6.47 1.46
N TYR A 22 -22.16 5.77 0.60
CA TYR A 22 -20.76 5.49 0.84
C TYR A 22 -19.99 5.19 -0.44
N ILE A 23 -18.68 5.34 -0.34
CA ILE A 23 -17.71 4.81 -1.29
C ILE A 23 -16.73 3.89 -0.56
N SER A 24 -16.11 2.96 -1.29
CA SER A 24 -15.04 2.12 -0.74
C SER A 24 -13.82 2.13 -1.64
N ASN A 25 -12.63 2.24 -1.04
CA ASN A 25 -11.36 2.05 -1.72
C ASN A 25 -10.80 0.67 -1.37
N THR A 26 -10.39 -0.08 -2.39
CA THR A 26 -9.76 -1.39 -2.25
C THR A 26 -8.79 -1.67 -3.40
N GLY A 27 -7.93 -2.67 -3.24
CA GLY A 27 -7.01 -3.14 -4.28
C GLY A 27 -5.72 -2.35 -4.42
N GLY A 28 -5.57 -1.25 -3.70
CA GLY A 28 -4.37 -0.44 -3.62
C GLY A 28 -4.57 0.72 -2.66
N ARG A 29 -3.48 1.19 -2.06
CA ARG A 29 -3.50 2.34 -1.16
C ARG A 29 -3.88 3.60 -1.93
N ILE A 30 -4.77 4.41 -1.36
CA ILE A 30 -5.07 5.74 -1.87
C ILE A 30 -4.05 6.72 -1.29
N PRO A 31 -3.44 7.63 -2.09
CA PRO A 31 -2.60 8.70 -1.56
C PRO A 31 -3.38 9.60 -0.60
N GLN A 32 -2.72 10.04 0.49
CA GLN A 32 -3.37 10.86 1.53
C GLN A 32 -4.03 12.12 0.94
N ALA A 33 -3.33 12.82 0.05
CA ALA A 33 -3.89 14.01 -0.61
C ALA A 33 -5.19 13.74 -1.38
N ASN A 34 -5.30 12.57 -2.03
CA ASN A 34 -6.52 12.17 -2.74
C ASN A 34 -7.65 11.82 -1.75
N LEU A 35 -7.31 11.19 -0.63
CA LEU A 35 -8.28 10.92 0.43
C LEU A 35 -8.84 12.21 1.02
N ASP A 36 -7.97 13.17 1.33
CA ASP A 36 -8.36 14.47 1.89
C ASP A 36 -9.25 15.25 0.93
N GLU A 37 -8.96 15.17 -0.38
CA GLU A 37 -9.80 15.79 -1.40
C GLU A 37 -11.15 15.10 -1.54
N LEU A 38 -11.21 13.76 -1.52
CA LEU A 38 -12.46 13.00 -1.51
C LEU A 38 -13.31 13.34 -0.28
N ARG A 39 -12.70 13.42 0.90
CA ARG A 39 -13.39 13.81 2.13
C ARG A 39 -14.03 15.19 2.02
N ARG A 40 -13.25 16.17 1.56
CA ARG A 40 -13.74 17.54 1.36
C ARG A 40 -14.93 17.60 0.40
N LEU A 41 -14.95 16.75 -0.63
CA LEU A 41 -16.02 16.72 -1.64
C LEU A 41 -17.29 15.97 -1.15
N LEU A 42 -17.11 14.88 -0.41
CA LEU A 42 -18.17 13.91 -0.16
C LEU A 42 -18.75 13.96 1.26
N GLU A 43 -17.93 14.26 2.28
CA GLU A 43 -18.41 14.36 3.67
C GLU A 43 -19.51 15.38 3.88
N PRO A 44 -19.51 16.57 3.24
CA PRO A 44 -20.61 17.54 3.39
C PRO A 44 -21.98 17.02 2.93
N ALA A 45 -22.01 16.05 2.01
CA ALA A 45 -23.23 15.37 1.57
C ALA A 45 -23.60 14.16 2.45
N GLY A 46 -22.83 13.87 3.50
CA GLY A 46 -23.02 12.71 4.38
C GLY A 46 -22.50 11.39 3.83
N THR A 47 -21.76 11.41 2.72
CA THR A 47 -21.19 10.20 2.10
C THR A 47 -20.02 9.67 2.94
N LYS A 48 -20.10 8.42 3.34
CA LYS A 48 -19.06 7.72 4.12
C LYS A 48 -17.97 7.16 3.23
N ILE A 49 -16.71 7.16 3.70
CA ILE A 49 -15.57 6.61 2.97
C ILE A 49 -15.01 5.44 3.77
N TYR A 50 -14.98 4.24 3.15
CA TYR A 50 -14.38 3.04 3.72
C TYR A 50 -13.07 2.72 3.02
N LEU A 51 -11.98 2.56 3.78
CA LEU A 51 -10.73 2.03 3.24
C LEU A 51 -10.68 0.54 3.56
N MET A 52 -10.49 -0.29 2.54
CA MET A 52 -10.50 -1.75 2.68
C MET A 52 -9.20 -2.32 2.18
N TYR A 53 -8.66 -3.29 2.92
CA TYR A 53 -7.53 -4.10 2.50
C TYR A 53 -7.98 -5.54 2.27
N GLY A 54 -7.29 -6.19 1.33
CA GLY A 54 -7.47 -7.61 1.03
C GLY A 54 -6.57 -8.04 -0.12
N LEU A 55 -6.54 -9.33 -0.35
CA LEU A 55 -5.74 -9.99 -1.36
C LEU A 55 -6.56 -11.08 -2.05
N THR A 56 -6.09 -11.57 -3.18
CA THR A 56 -6.80 -12.63 -3.93
C THR A 56 -6.99 -13.88 -3.08
N GLU A 57 -6.04 -14.19 -2.23
CA GLU A 57 -5.95 -15.38 -1.39
C GLU A 57 -6.92 -15.38 -0.20
N ALA A 58 -7.35 -14.20 0.25
CA ALA A 58 -8.24 -14.04 1.41
C ALA A 58 -9.29 -12.94 1.22
N PHE A 59 -9.57 -12.55 -0.04
CA PHE A 59 -10.55 -11.53 -0.41
C PHE A 59 -10.33 -10.22 0.37
N ARG A 60 -11.41 -9.61 0.90
CA ARG A 60 -11.33 -8.43 1.78
C ARG A 60 -11.28 -8.91 3.22
N SER A 61 -10.22 -8.59 3.92
CA SER A 61 -9.96 -9.12 5.26
C SER A 61 -9.96 -8.07 6.35
N THR A 62 -9.70 -6.80 5.99
CA THR A 62 -9.81 -5.69 6.94
C THR A 62 -10.50 -4.48 6.33
N TYR A 63 -11.01 -3.59 7.19
CA TYR A 63 -11.51 -2.29 6.79
C TYR A 63 -11.25 -1.23 7.87
N LEU A 64 -11.02 -0.01 7.41
CA LEU A 64 -11.03 1.19 8.24
C LEU A 64 -12.39 1.85 8.12
N ALA A 65 -13.09 1.95 9.24
CA ALA A 65 -14.40 2.59 9.31
C ALA A 65 -14.28 4.11 9.07
N PRO A 66 -15.33 4.76 8.54
CA PRO A 66 -15.32 6.20 8.27
C PRO A 66 -15.00 7.05 9.50
N GLU A 67 -15.40 6.62 10.67
CA GLU A 67 -15.18 7.31 11.96
C GLU A 67 -13.69 7.32 12.33
N GLU A 68 -12.93 6.32 11.86
CA GLU A 68 -11.50 6.12 12.13
C GLU A 68 -10.60 6.62 10.98
N ILE A 69 -11.16 7.24 9.95
CA ILE A 69 -10.43 7.65 8.74
C ILE A 69 -9.31 8.67 9.02
N HIS A 70 -9.39 9.35 10.17
CA HIS A 70 -8.36 10.26 10.67
C HIS A 70 -7.01 9.56 10.96
N ARG A 71 -6.99 8.21 11.10
CA ARG A 71 -5.77 7.41 11.29
C ARG A 71 -4.89 7.35 10.04
N GLY A 72 -5.38 7.87 8.91
CA GLY A 72 -4.62 7.99 7.67
C GLY A 72 -4.63 6.73 6.81
N THR A 73 -4.05 6.85 5.61
CA THR A 73 -4.10 5.82 4.56
C THR A 73 -3.15 4.64 4.78
N GLU A 74 -2.29 4.68 5.80
CA GLU A 74 -1.47 3.54 6.23
C GLU A 74 -2.24 2.57 7.09
N CYS A 75 -3.26 3.07 7.79
CA CYS A 75 -4.15 2.24 8.59
C CYS A 75 -5.08 1.44 7.67
N ILE A 76 -4.94 0.13 7.68
CA ILE A 76 -5.83 -0.81 6.97
C ILE A 76 -7.00 -1.28 7.85
N GLY A 77 -7.14 -0.69 9.03
CA GLY A 77 -8.27 -0.92 9.94
C GLY A 77 -8.16 -2.16 10.79
N LYS A 78 -9.28 -2.81 11.02
CA LYS A 78 -9.42 -4.06 11.79
C LYS A 78 -10.02 -5.16 10.93
N ALA A 79 -9.92 -6.41 11.39
CA ALA A 79 -10.53 -7.55 10.71
C ALA A 79 -12.04 -7.35 10.48
N ILE A 80 -12.53 -7.85 9.36
CA ILE A 80 -13.97 -7.98 9.13
C ILE A 80 -14.54 -9.10 10.04
N PRO A 81 -15.87 -9.17 10.25
CA PRO A 81 -16.48 -10.28 10.99
C PRO A 81 -16.04 -11.65 10.45
N ASP A 82 -15.92 -12.60 11.35
CA ASP A 82 -15.54 -14.00 11.09
C ASP A 82 -14.14 -14.19 10.47
N THR A 83 -13.31 -13.14 10.46
CA THR A 83 -11.92 -13.18 9.99
C THR A 83 -10.98 -12.82 11.15
N GLU A 84 -9.92 -13.60 11.28
CA GLU A 84 -8.85 -13.35 12.20
C GLU A 84 -7.61 -12.87 11.46
N ILE A 85 -6.98 -11.84 11.99
CA ILE A 85 -5.73 -11.27 11.48
C ILE A 85 -4.65 -11.42 12.54
N MET A 86 -3.58 -12.10 12.17
CA MET A 86 -2.39 -12.29 12.98
C MET A 86 -1.23 -11.46 12.42
N VAL A 87 -0.36 -10.95 13.27
CA VAL A 87 0.90 -10.30 12.88
C VAL A 87 2.02 -11.18 13.39
N ILE A 88 2.71 -11.88 12.48
CA ILE A 88 3.63 -12.97 12.82
C ILE A 88 5.07 -12.55 12.53
N ASN A 89 5.93 -12.70 13.53
CA ASN A 89 7.36 -12.42 13.39
C ASN A 89 8.11 -13.58 12.67
N LYS A 90 9.39 -13.39 12.41
CA LYS A 90 10.23 -14.39 11.71
C LYS A 90 10.46 -15.69 12.51
N ARG A 91 10.11 -15.71 13.80
CA ARG A 91 10.18 -16.90 14.66
C ARG A 91 8.88 -17.70 14.65
N GLY A 92 7.82 -17.20 13.98
CA GLY A 92 6.50 -17.81 13.97
C GLY A 92 5.65 -17.46 15.19
N GLU A 93 6.01 -16.42 15.93
CA GLU A 93 5.30 -15.95 17.12
C GLU A 93 4.46 -14.72 16.79
N GLU A 94 3.40 -14.48 17.54
CA GLU A 94 2.60 -13.28 17.40
C GLU A 94 3.37 -12.05 17.92
N CYS A 95 3.38 -10.99 17.09
CA CYS A 95 4.05 -9.74 17.43
C CYS A 95 3.35 -8.98 18.57
N ALA A 96 4.14 -8.37 19.42
CA ALA A 96 3.64 -7.38 20.38
C ALA A 96 3.12 -6.12 19.66
N PRO A 97 2.25 -5.31 20.31
CA PRO A 97 1.83 -4.01 19.76
C PRO A 97 3.04 -3.16 19.37
N GLY A 98 3.00 -2.59 18.15
CA GLY A 98 4.08 -1.80 17.57
C GLY A 98 5.18 -2.60 16.87
N GLU A 99 5.33 -3.89 17.15
CA GLU A 99 6.29 -4.76 16.46
C GLU A 99 5.84 -5.03 15.02
N VAL A 100 6.82 -5.05 14.09
CA VAL A 100 6.58 -5.33 12.67
C VAL A 100 6.66 -6.82 12.41
N GLY A 101 5.63 -7.38 11.77
CA GLY A 101 5.58 -8.76 11.33
C GLY A 101 4.82 -8.93 10.03
N GLU A 102 4.78 -10.16 9.53
CA GLU A 102 4.01 -10.52 8.35
C GLU A 102 2.51 -10.63 8.69
N LEU A 103 1.67 -10.05 7.84
CA LEU A 103 0.22 -10.12 7.96
C LEU A 103 -0.26 -11.51 7.53
N VAL A 104 -0.92 -12.21 8.44
CA VAL A 104 -1.44 -13.56 8.22
C VAL A 104 -2.95 -13.59 8.43
N HIS A 105 -3.66 -14.25 7.51
CA HIS A 105 -5.12 -14.29 7.49
C HIS A 105 -5.65 -15.69 7.81
N ARG A 106 -6.66 -15.73 8.67
CA ARG A 106 -7.41 -16.92 9.03
C ARG A 106 -8.91 -16.65 8.91
N GLY A 107 -9.66 -17.63 8.45
CA GLY A 107 -11.13 -17.57 8.42
C GLY A 107 -11.74 -18.05 7.10
N PRO A 108 -13.07 -17.96 6.97
CA PRO A 108 -13.81 -18.55 5.84
C PRO A 108 -13.53 -17.87 4.49
N THR A 109 -12.93 -16.68 4.47
CA THR A 109 -12.54 -15.99 3.25
C THR A 109 -11.21 -16.46 2.66
N VAL A 110 -10.45 -17.28 3.40
CA VAL A 110 -9.17 -17.85 2.94
C VAL A 110 -9.44 -18.90 1.87
N ALA A 111 -8.86 -18.69 0.68
CA ALA A 111 -9.00 -19.62 -0.44
C ALA A 111 -8.24 -20.93 -0.17
N MET A 112 -8.56 -21.98 -0.92
CA MET A 112 -7.94 -23.30 -0.75
C MET A 112 -6.53 -23.38 -1.37
N GLY A 113 -6.17 -22.44 -2.22
CA GLY A 113 -4.88 -22.40 -2.91
C GLY A 113 -4.99 -21.93 -4.36
N TYR A 114 -3.89 -22.02 -5.09
CA TYR A 114 -3.83 -21.69 -6.51
C TYR A 114 -4.06 -22.92 -7.37
N TRP A 115 -5.00 -22.84 -8.28
CA TRP A 115 -5.34 -23.93 -9.18
C TRP A 115 -4.15 -24.42 -10.00
N GLY A 116 -3.78 -25.70 -9.86
CA GLY A 116 -2.67 -26.33 -10.59
C GLY A 116 -1.27 -25.81 -10.21
N LYS A 117 -1.10 -25.07 -9.09
CA LYS A 117 0.18 -24.47 -8.67
C LYS A 117 0.50 -24.84 -7.22
N GLU A 118 0.82 -26.11 -7.00
CA GLU A 118 1.05 -26.63 -5.63
C GLU A 118 2.19 -25.96 -4.89
N GLU A 119 3.31 -25.66 -5.58
CA GLU A 119 4.47 -25.01 -4.96
C GLU A 119 4.13 -23.59 -4.49
N ALA A 120 3.47 -22.81 -5.35
CA ALA A 120 3.00 -21.47 -4.99
C ALA A 120 1.98 -21.53 -3.85
N THR A 121 1.08 -22.53 -3.87
CA THR A 121 0.11 -22.76 -2.80
C THR A 121 0.83 -23.04 -1.47
N ARG A 122 1.79 -23.96 -1.45
CA ARG A 122 2.54 -24.27 -0.21
C ARG A 122 3.32 -23.07 0.33
N LYS A 123 3.75 -22.16 -0.53
CA LYS A 123 4.47 -20.96 -0.13
C LYS A 123 3.55 -19.94 0.55
N ALA A 124 2.36 -19.72 0.02
CA ALA A 124 1.41 -18.73 0.54
C ALA A 124 0.52 -19.29 1.66
N TYR A 125 0.07 -20.54 1.53
CA TYR A 125 -0.84 -21.21 2.46
C TYR A 125 -0.06 -22.17 3.34
N ARG A 126 0.24 -21.74 4.57
CA ARG A 126 1.06 -22.49 5.53
C ARG A 126 0.23 -22.93 6.72
N PRO A 127 0.70 -23.91 7.52
CA PRO A 127 0.06 -24.23 8.79
C PRO A 127 -0.05 -22.98 9.67
N ASN A 128 -1.11 -22.90 10.46
CA ASN A 128 -1.30 -21.83 11.44
C ASN A 128 -0.18 -21.92 12.50
N PRO A 129 0.68 -20.89 12.62
CA PRO A 129 1.84 -20.94 13.54
C PRO A 129 1.43 -20.87 15.02
N LEU A 130 0.21 -20.38 15.29
CA LEU A 130 -0.35 -20.26 16.64
C LEU A 130 -1.29 -21.41 16.99
N ALA A 131 -1.37 -22.43 16.14
CA ALA A 131 -2.19 -23.61 16.43
C ALA A 131 -1.60 -24.38 17.62
N PRO A 132 -2.46 -24.92 18.52
CA PRO A 132 -2.00 -25.81 19.58
C PRO A 132 -1.21 -27.00 19.00
N PRO A 133 -0.04 -27.34 19.59
CA PRO A 133 0.83 -28.40 19.06
C PRO A 133 0.20 -29.80 19.09
N GLU A 134 -0.88 -29.96 19.87
CA GLU A 134 -1.61 -31.21 19.98
C GLU A 134 -2.57 -31.49 18.82
N LEU A 135 -2.83 -30.48 17.97
CA LEU A 135 -3.71 -30.65 16.81
C LEU A 135 -3.05 -31.51 15.74
N LEU A 136 -3.68 -32.65 15.41
CA LEU A 136 -3.21 -33.55 14.35
C LEU A 136 -3.41 -32.99 12.95
N ASP A 137 -4.43 -32.16 12.77
CA ASP A 137 -4.73 -31.51 11.50
C ASP A 137 -4.74 -30.00 11.71
N VAL A 138 -3.66 -29.36 11.29
CA VAL A 138 -3.45 -27.92 11.49
C VAL A 138 -4.05 -27.18 10.30
N GLU A 139 -5.00 -26.30 10.60
CA GLU A 139 -5.60 -25.38 9.65
C GLU A 139 -4.53 -24.59 8.88
N ARG A 140 -4.74 -24.41 7.58
CA ARG A 140 -3.90 -23.54 6.76
C ARG A 140 -4.38 -22.09 6.81
N VAL A 141 -3.44 -21.20 6.94
CA VAL A 141 -3.62 -19.74 6.95
C VAL A 141 -2.86 -19.12 5.80
N VAL A 142 -3.24 -17.91 5.37
CA VAL A 142 -2.57 -17.19 4.28
C VAL A 142 -1.53 -16.23 4.83
N TYR A 143 -0.32 -16.39 4.39
CA TYR A 143 0.79 -15.45 4.57
C TYR A 143 0.79 -14.48 3.39
N SER A 144 0.51 -13.20 3.64
CA SER A 144 0.30 -12.20 2.59
C SER A 144 1.57 -11.72 1.90
N GLY A 145 2.71 -11.85 2.55
CA GLY A 145 3.97 -11.20 2.15
C GLY A 145 3.98 -9.70 2.45
N ASP A 146 2.98 -9.20 3.15
CA ASP A 146 2.87 -7.79 3.56
C ASP A 146 3.32 -7.63 5.01
N ASN A 147 4.26 -6.72 5.26
CA ASN A 147 4.68 -6.35 6.60
C ASN A 147 3.73 -5.29 7.15
N VAL A 148 3.30 -5.51 8.38
CA VAL A 148 2.38 -4.63 9.11
C VAL A 148 2.82 -4.50 10.56
N ARG A 149 2.27 -3.55 11.28
CA ARG A 149 2.28 -3.48 12.74
C ARG A 149 0.86 -3.28 13.26
N ARG A 150 0.59 -3.76 14.45
CA ARG A 150 -0.69 -3.59 15.16
C ARG A 150 -0.48 -2.64 16.34
N ASP A 151 -1.38 -1.68 16.55
CA ASP A 151 -1.35 -0.83 17.74
C ASP A 151 -2.05 -1.50 18.94
N GLU A 152 -2.02 -0.83 20.10
CA GLU A 152 -2.65 -1.30 21.34
C GLU A 152 -4.19 -1.38 21.24
N GLU A 153 -4.79 -0.61 20.33
CA GLU A 153 -6.23 -0.62 20.06
C GLU A 153 -6.64 -1.70 19.05
N GLY A 154 -5.67 -2.42 18.47
CA GLY A 154 -5.88 -3.49 17.49
C GLY A 154 -6.01 -3.03 16.05
N PHE A 155 -5.73 -1.75 15.73
CA PHE A 155 -5.65 -1.27 14.36
C PHE A 155 -4.34 -1.71 13.71
N ILE A 156 -4.44 -2.05 12.42
CA ILE A 156 -3.32 -2.57 11.64
C ILE A 156 -2.85 -1.49 10.68
N TYR A 157 -1.53 -1.29 10.65
CA TYR A 157 -0.87 -0.31 9.78
C TYR A 157 0.05 -1.03 8.81
N PHE A 158 -0.15 -0.77 7.53
CA PHE A 158 0.68 -1.30 6.46
C PHE A 158 2.07 -0.64 6.49
N VAL A 159 3.12 -1.46 6.47
CA VAL A 159 4.51 -1.00 6.43
C VAL A 159 5.11 -1.15 5.03
N GLY A 160 4.82 -2.25 4.35
CA GLY A 160 5.31 -2.50 2.98
C GLY A 160 5.38 -3.98 2.66
N ARG A 161 5.64 -4.28 1.40
CA ARG A 161 5.86 -5.68 0.99
C ARG A 161 7.28 -6.13 1.31
N GLU A 162 7.41 -7.35 1.82
CA GLU A 162 8.71 -7.94 2.15
C GLU A 162 9.64 -8.03 0.92
N ASP A 163 9.08 -8.38 -0.25
CA ASP A 163 9.80 -8.55 -1.52
C ASP A 163 10.09 -7.24 -2.27
N ALA A 164 9.46 -6.13 -1.89
CA ALA A 164 9.61 -4.83 -2.53
C ALA A 164 10.41 -3.82 -1.70
N MET A 165 10.78 -4.15 -0.46
CA MET A 165 11.48 -3.23 0.44
C MET A 165 12.83 -2.77 -0.13
N ILE A 166 13.03 -1.45 -0.14
CA ILE A 166 14.30 -0.81 -0.52
C ILE A 166 15.21 -0.77 0.71
N LYS A 167 16.43 -1.26 0.58
CA LYS A 167 17.44 -1.25 1.65
C LYS A 167 18.54 -0.26 1.26
N SER A 168 18.43 0.98 1.74
CA SER A 168 19.36 2.07 1.40
C SER A 168 20.00 2.62 2.66
N GLN A 169 21.33 2.79 2.64
CA GLN A 169 22.10 3.40 3.74
C GLN A 169 21.85 2.74 5.12
N GLY A 170 21.59 1.41 5.14
CA GLY A 170 21.27 0.68 6.35
C GLY A 170 19.80 0.80 6.82
N TYR A 171 19.01 1.63 6.17
CA TYR A 171 17.57 1.76 6.43
C TYR A 171 16.77 0.86 5.49
N ARG A 172 15.60 0.43 5.98
CA ARG A 172 14.63 -0.34 5.22
C ARG A 172 13.35 0.47 5.10
N MET A 173 12.94 0.74 3.88
CA MET A 173 11.76 1.55 3.57
C MET A 173 10.91 0.87 2.50
N SER A 174 9.61 1.14 2.51
CA SER A 174 8.75 0.71 1.43
C SER A 174 8.82 1.68 0.24
N PRO A 175 8.65 1.19 -1.00
CA PRO A 175 8.48 2.08 -2.15
C PRO A 175 7.37 3.11 -1.95
N GLU A 176 6.29 2.69 -1.29
CA GLU A 176 5.11 3.52 -1.04
C GLU A 176 5.41 4.73 -0.14
N GLU A 177 6.35 4.60 0.80
CA GLU A 177 6.79 5.74 1.63
C GLU A 177 7.46 6.80 0.77
N VAL A 178 8.35 6.39 -0.15
CA VAL A 178 9.00 7.30 -1.10
C VAL A 178 7.98 7.91 -2.06
N GLU A 179 7.08 7.11 -2.61
CA GLU A 179 6.03 7.56 -3.53
C GLU A 179 5.13 8.61 -2.88
N ASN A 180 4.72 8.39 -1.63
CA ASN A 180 3.91 9.36 -0.87
C ASN A 180 4.66 10.66 -0.61
N LEU A 181 5.95 10.59 -0.28
CA LEU A 181 6.80 11.77 -0.11
C LEU A 181 6.82 12.61 -1.39
N LEU A 182 7.00 11.99 -2.56
CA LEU A 182 7.04 12.70 -3.85
C LEU A 182 5.67 13.27 -4.23
N ILE A 183 4.59 12.51 -4.04
CA ILE A 183 3.21 12.96 -4.30
C ILE A 183 2.85 14.15 -3.40
N GLY A 184 3.37 14.16 -2.17
CA GLY A 184 3.18 15.27 -1.22
C GLY A 184 3.70 16.62 -1.71
N SER A 185 4.60 16.67 -2.69
CA SER A 185 5.06 17.91 -3.34
C SER A 185 3.93 18.68 -4.04
N GLY A 186 2.80 18.00 -4.32
CA GLY A 186 1.71 18.56 -5.09
C GLY A 186 1.94 18.62 -6.61
N ARG A 187 3.16 18.35 -7.09
CA ARG A 187 3.54 18.35 -8.51
C ARG A 187 3.34 16.99 -9.17
N VAL A 188 3.51 15.91 -8.39
CA VAL A 188 3.42 14.52 -8.87
C VAL A 188 1.97 14.04 -8.86
N HIS A 189 1.58 13.36 -9.96
CA HIS A 189 0.29 12.71 -10.09
C HIS A 189 0.34 11.25 -9.67
N GLU A 190 1.26 10.47 -10.26
CA GLU A 190 1.55 9.08 -9.90
C GLU A 190 3.08 8.94 -9.73
N ALA A 191 3.50 8.10 -8.81
CA ALA A 191 4.91 7.79 -8.58
C ALA A 191 5.10 6.27 -8.50
N CYS A 192 6.26 5.81 -8.96
CA CYS A 192 6.75 4.46 -8.81
C CYS A 192 8.19 4.51 -8.32
N ALA A 193 8.43 4.13 -7.08
CA ALA A 193 9.76 4.07 -6.50
C ALA A 193 10.27 2.63 -6.45
N PHE A 194 11.57 2.46 -6.60
CA PHE A 194 12.25 1.16 -6.47
C PHE A 194 13.71 1.33 -6.11
N GLY A 195 14.31 0.27 -5.55
CA GLY A 195 15.72 0.20 -5.25
C GLY A 195 16.52 -0.33 -6.44
N VAL A 196 17.61 0.33 -6.78
CA VAL A 196 18.60 -0.16 -7.73
C VAL A 196 19.86 -0.55 -6.94
N PRO A 197 20.46 -1.73 -7.18
CA PRO A 197 21.66 -2.14 -6.46
C PRO A 197 22.77 -1.08 -6.56
N ASP A 198 23.36 -0.75 -5.44
CA ASP A 198 24.45 0.23 -5.31
C ASP A 198 25.49 -0.33 -4.33
N PRO A 199 26.79 -0.38 -4.72
CA PRO A 199 27.82 -1.03 -3.92
C PRO A 199 28.06 -0.36 -2.56
N ASP A 200 27.83 0.93 -2.45
CA ASP A 200 28.11 1.72 -1.23
C ASP A 200 26.87 1.86 -0.34
N LEU A 201 25.69 1.97 -0.96
CA LEU A 201 24.44 2.25 -0.26
C LEU A 201 23.57 1.00 -0.05
N GLY A 202 23.92 -0.15 -0.66
CA GLY A 202 23.07 -1.33 -0.80
C GLY A 202 22.06 -1.15 -1.94
N HIS A 203 21.17 -0.18 -1.83
CA HIS A 203 20.34 0.30 -2.94
C HIS A 203 20.37 1.84 -2.99
N GLN A 204 20.43 2.39 -4.18
CA GLN A 204 20.00 3.76 -4.43
C GLN A 204 18.50 3.78 -4.71
N VAL A 205 17.82 4.81 -4.23
CA VAL A 205 16.39 5.01 -4.51
C VAL A 205 16.25 5.69 -5.86
N VAL A 206 15.43 5.11 -6.73
CA VAL A 206 15.04 5.67 -8.02
C VAL A 206 13.53 5.82 -8.05
N ALA A 207 13.03 6.89 -8.65
CA ALA A 207 11.61 7.11 -8.85
C ALA A 207 11.28 7.47 -10.30
N VAL A 208 10.18 6.91 -10.81
CA VAL A 208 9.56 7.32 -12.06
C VAL A 208 8.22 7.97 -11.70
N VAL A 209 7.98 9.18 -12.19
CA VAL A 209 6.80 9.97 -11.84
C VAL A 209 6.04 10.44 -13.07
N SER A 210 4.71 10.56 -12.96
CA SER A 210 3.93 11.36 -13.87
C SER A 210 3.54 12.67 -13.19
N LEU A 211 3.51 13.75 -13.96
CA LEU A 211 3.28 15.08 -13.41
C LEU A 211 1.80 15.48 -13.50
N LYS A 212 1.36 16.37 -12.63
CA LYS A 212 0.04 17.02 -12.72
C LYS A 212 0.01 18.10 -13.80
N SER A 213 1.15 18.77 -14.00
CA SER A 213 1.35 19.77 -15.04
C SER A 213 2.85 19.87 -15.32
N ASP A 214 3.19 20.07 -16.58
CA ASP A 214 4.57 20.32 -17.00
C ASP A 214 5.06 21.68 -16.50
N GLY A 215 6.37 21.81 -16.30
CA GLY A 215 7.01 23.04 -15.86
C GLY A 215 8.52 22.92 -15.89
N GLU A 216 9.18 24.02 -16.23
CA GLU A 216 10.64 24.12 -16.12
C GLU A 216 11.04 24.04 -14.64
N GLY A 217 12.07 23.23 -14.30
CA GLY A 217 12.55 23.08 -12.93
C GLY A 217 11.68 22.19 -12.02
N VAL A 218 10.62 21.54 -12.52
CA VAL A 218 9.69 20.73 -11.70
C VAL A 218 10.36 19.60 -10.94
N ILE A 219 11.43 18.99 -11.50
CA ILE A 219 12.19 17.92 -10.82
C ILE A 219 12.91 18.49 -9.59
N ASP A 220 13.48 19.69 -9.72
CA ASP A 220 14.20 20.35 -8.62
C ASP A 220 13.21 20.71 -7.50
N GLU A 221 12.02 21.22 -7.83
CA GLU A 221 10.97 21.49 -6.85
C GLU A 221 10.53 20.21 -6.10
N ILE A 222 10.35 19.09 -6.81
CA ILE A 222 10.00 17.80 -6.21
C ILE A 222 11.12 17.33 -5.29
N ARG A 223 12.38 17.47 -5.72
CA ARG A 223 13.56 17.09 -4.94
C ARG A 223 13.73 17.95 -3.69
N GLU A 224 13.59 19.26 -3.82
CA GLU A 224 13.65 20.19 -2.69
C GLU A 224 12.56 19.87 -1.66
N TYR A 225 11.36 19.59 -2.12
CA TYR A 225 10.28 19.17 -1.25
C TYR A 225 10.65 17.87 -0.50
N ALA A 226 11.17 16.87 -1.21
CA ALA A 226 11.55 15.60 -0.61
C ALA A 226 12.68 15.76 0.43
N VAL A 227 13.67 16.57 0.15
CA VAL A 227 14.75 16.90 1.09
C VAL A 227 14.24 17.61 2.34
N LYS A 228 13.27 18.51 2.19
CA LYS A 228 12.69 19.26 3.32
C LYS A 228 11.76 18.45 4.19
N ASN A 229 11.01 17.48 3.62
CA ASN A 229 9.91 16.82 4.28
C ASN A 229 10.14 15.32 4.55
N GLY A 230 11.24 14.74 4.04
CA GLY A 230 11.58 13.34 4.24
C GLY A 230 13.02 13.16 4.77
N PRO A 231 13.31 11.98 5.32
CA PRO A 231 14.67 11.65 5.72
C PRO A 231 15.58 11.50 4.49
N PRO A 232 16.89 11.82 4.60
CA PRO A 232 17.81 11.82 3.47
C PRO A 232 17.87 10.50 2.67
N TYR A 233 17.72 9.36 3.35
CA TYR A 233 17.76 8.04 2.72
C TYR A 233 16.51 7.73 1.85
N MET A 234 15.41 8.49 1.97
CA MET A 234 14.22 8.37 1.13
C MET A 234 14.26 9.27 -0.10
N VAL A 235 15.17 10.25 -0.15
CA VAL A 235 15.26 11.17 -1.29
C VAL A 235 15.81 10.41 -2.49
N PRO A 236 15.05 10.32 -3.62
CA PRO A 236 15.53 9.60 -4.79
C PRO A 236 16.79 10.25 -5.38
N LYS A 237 17.79 9.42 -5.68
CA LYS A 237 19.00 9.87 -6.39
C LYS A 237 18.66 10.30 -7.82
N GLU A 238 17.70 9.60 -8.43
CA GLU A 238 17.20 9.90 -9.77
C GLU A 238 15.67 9.96 -9.77
N ILE A 239 15.11 10.99 -10.42
CA ILE A 239 13.68 11.15 -10.66
C ILE A 239 13.50 11.28 -12.17
N LEU A 240 12.74 10.36 -12.76
CA LEU A 240 12.45 10.30 -14.18
C LEU A 240 10.99 10.66 -14.41
N ILE A 241 10.72 11.42 -15.46
CA ILE A 241 9.35 11.79 -15.84
C ILE A 241 8.89 10.86 -16.96
N GLN A 242 7.65 10.38 -16.84
CA GLN A 242 6.89 9.74 -17.90
C GLN A 242 5.48 10.34 -17.94
N ASP A 243 4.90 10.47 -19.10
CA ASP A 243 3.54 11.01 -19.27
C ASP A 243 2.51 10.14 -18.53
N GLU A 244 2.68 8.83 -18.62
CA GLU A 244 1.84 7.84 -17.94
C GLU A 244 2.67 6.65 -17.48
N LEU A 245 2.43 6.19 -16.25
CA LEU A 245 3.09 5.00 -15.70
C LEU A 245 2.41 3.74 -16.21
N SER A 246 3.21 2.74 -16.62
CA SER A 246 2.70 1.44 -17.05
C SER A 246 1.94 0.74 -15.92
N LYS A 247 0.84 0.07 -16.27
CA LYS A 247 -0.07 -0.60 -15.35
C LYS A 247 -0.22 -2.07 -15.68
N THR A 248 -0.40 -2.88 -14.66
CA THR A 248 -0.76 -4.28 -14.78
C THR A 248 -2.18 -4.43 -15.33
N GLY A 249 -2.56 -5.63 -15.78
CA GLY A 249 -3.92 -5.92 -16.21
C GLY A 249 -5.00 -5.64 -15.16
N SER A 250 -4.65 -5.55 -13.88
CA SER A 250 -5.55 -5.17 -12.78
C SER A 250 -5.61 -3.65 -12.54
N GLY A 251 -4.90 -2.83 -13.33
CA GLY A 251 -4.89 -1.38 -13.22
C GLY A 251 -3.96 -0.80 -12.13
N LYS A 252 -3.12 -1.63 -11.50
CA LYS A 252 -2.08 -1.19 -10.56
C LYS A 252 -0.83 -0.80 -11.32
N ILE A 253 -0.01 0.13 -10.78
CA ILE A 253 1.30 0.48 -11.34
C ILE A 253 2.16 -0.78 -11.44
N ASP A 254 2.71 -1.07 -12.62
CA ASP A 254 3.62 -2.19 -12.86
C ASP A 254 5.06 -1.84 -12.45
N ARG A 255 5.30 -1.80 -11.13
CA ARG A 255 6.62 -1.49 -10.57
C ARG A 255 7.71 -2.41 -11.14
N LYS A 256 7.40 -3.70 -11.33
CA LYS A 256 8.38 -4.67 -11.86
C LYS A 256 8.73 -4.36 -13.32
N GLY A 257 7.75 -4.08 -14.16
CA GLY A 257 7.96 -3.68 -15.54
C GLY A 257 8.77 -2.38 -15.65
N ILE A 258 8.42 -1.37 -14.83
CA ILE A 258 9.11 -0.07 -14.78
C ILE A 258 10.57 -0.25 -14.32
N SER A 259 10.81 -0.99 -13.25
CA SER A 259 12.16 -1.26 -12.74
C SER A 259 13.04 -2.02 -13.76
N ASN A 260 12.46 -3.03 -14.43
CA ASN A 260 13.18 -3.76 -15.48
C ASN A 260 13.51 -2.87 -16.69
N ALA A 261 12.58 -2.01 -17.11
CA ALA A 261 12.82 -1.06 -18.19
C ALA A 261 13.93 -0.05 -17.84
N TYR A 262 14.01 0.35 -16.57
CA TYR A 262 15.11 1.18 -16.07
C TYR A 262 16.46 0.44 -16.11
N ALA A 263 16.51 -0.81 -15.67
CA ALA A 263 17.73 -1.61 -15.63
C ALA A 263 18.31 -1.93 -17.03
N ASN A 264 17.49 -1.83 -18.07
CA ASN A 264 17.88 -2.08 -19.47
C ASN A 264 18.21 -0.79 -20.25
N ARG A 265 18.37 0.35 -19.59
CA ARG A 265 18.84 1.62 -20.19
C ARG A 265 20.35 1.65 -20.33
#